data_8ed2ba735eba1e7605c15130d499a951
#
_entry.id   8ed2ba735eba1e7605c15130d499a951
#
_cell.length_a   1.000
_cell.length_b   1.000
_cell.length_c   1.000
_cell.angle_alpha   90.00
_cell.angle_beta   90.00
_cell.angle_gamma   90.00
#
_symmetry.space_group_name_H-M   'P 1'
#
loop_
_entity.id
_entity.type
_entity.pdbx_description
1 polymer ?
#
loop_
_entity_poly.entity_id
_entity_poly.type
_entity_poly.pdbx_seq_one_letter_code
_entity_poly.pdbx_strand_id
1 'polypeptide(L)'
;VKEGVMGLGAEELTEKLFPSLPLSRRLEIFDECAVYECAYLTEHGARLYPQVCETLARLSETHPLFIVSNCADGYIQSFLAAHGTAKYIRDFECIGRTGKPKSENIRLIIERNGLKAPVYVGDTQWDFDAATAAGVPFIFAAYGFGHVENTPRIAAPAELPALVENGA
;
A
#
# COMPACT_ATOMS: atom_id res chain seq x y z
N VAL A 1 17.26 2.38 10.18
CA VAL A 1 16.92 1.28 9.24
C VAL A 1 15.64 1.59 8.46
N LYS A 2 14.69 2.40 8.97
CA LYS A 2 13.41 2.65 8.30
C LYS A 2 13.50 3.61 7.10
N GLU A 3 14.40 4.57 7.13
CA GLU A 3 14.58 5.53 6.04
C GLU A 3 15.21 4.85 4.82
N GLY A 4 14.58 5.01 3.65
CA GLY A 4 15.09 4.52 2.37
C GLY A 4 14.84 3.04 2.05
N VAL A 5 14.05 2.31 2.87
CA VAL A 5 13.64 0.92 2.58
C VAL A 5 12.13 0.74 2.41
N MET A 6 11.34 1.73 2.84
CA MET A 6 9.87 1.66 2.70
C MET A 6 9.47 1.81 1.23
N GLY A 7 8.56 0.94 0.80
CA GLY A 7 8.05 0.94 -0.58
C GLY A 7 8.88 0.13 -1.59
N LEU A 8 10.06 -0.38 -1.21
CA LEU A 8 10.89 -1.22 -2.07
C LEU A 8 10.29 -2.61 -2.27
N GLY A 9 10.59 -3.22 -3.42
CA GLY A 9 10.34 -4.64 -3.66
C GLY A 9 11.37 -5.54 -2.96
N ALA A 10 11.11 -6.86 -2.93
CA ALA A 10 11.93 -7.85 -2.22
C ALA A 10 13.42 -7.81 -2.64
N GLU A 11 13.71 -7.74 -3.93
CA GLU A 11 15.08 -7.74 -4.45
C GLU A 11 15.85 -6.50 -4.00
N GLU A 12 15.29 -5.30 -4.21
CA GLU A 12 15.92 -4.04 -3.85
C GLU A 12 16.09 -3.90 -2.32
N LEU A 13 15.06 -4.29 -1.56
CA LEU A 13 15.11 -4.29 -0.10
C LEU A 13 16.23 -5.20 0.41
N THR A 14 16.25 -6.45 -0.05
CA THR A 14 17.24 -7.43 0.41
C THR A 14 18.65 -7.14 -0.08
N GLU A 15 18.81 -6.50 -1.24
CA GLU A 15 20.11 -6.00 -1.70
C GLU A 15 20.67 -4.91 -0.78
N LYS A 16 19.83 -3.98 -0.33
CA LYS A 16 20.24 -2.95 0.64
C LYS A 16 20.59 -3.53 2.01
N LEU A 17 19.85 -4.55 2.47
CA LEU A 17 20.06 -5.13 3.80
C LEU A 17 21.18 -6.17 3.83
N PHE A 18 21.37 -6.94 2.76
CA PHE A 18 22.29 -8.08 2.69
C PHE A 18 23.12 -8.08 1.39
N PRO A 19 23.87 -7.00 1.07
CA PRO A 19 24.53 -6.86 -0.22
C PRO A 19 25.60 -7.93 -0.50
N SER A 20 26.11 -8.59 0.53
CA SER A 20 27.12 -9.66 0.42
C SER A 20 26.55 -11.04 0.14
N LEU A 21 25.23 -11.22 0.23
CA LEU A 21 24.59 -12.50 -0.02
C LEU A 21 24.14 -12.65 -1.49
N PRO A 22 24.20 -13.87 -2.06
CA PRO A 22 23.64 -14.13 -3.38
C PRO A 22 22.10 -13.92 -3.36
N LEU A 23 21.54 -13.54 -4.51
CA LEU A 23 20.12 -13.21 -4.67
C LEU A 23 19.20 -14.31 -4.13
N SER A 24 19.49 -15.59 -4.44
CA SER A 24 18.68 -16.71 -3.97
C SER A 24 18.57 -16.74 -2.46
N ARG A 25 19.70 -16.55 -1.73
CA ARG A 25 19.68 -16.55 -0.26
C ARG A 25 18.98 -15.32 0.30
N ARG A 26 19.11 -14.18 -0.37
CA ARG A 26 18.41 -12.96 0.02
C ARG A 26 16.89 -13.12 -0.05
N LEU A 27 16.39 -13.73 -1.13
CA LEU A 27 14.97 -13.99 -1.32
C LEU A 27 14.43 -15.05 -0.35
N GLU A 28 15.19 -16.11 -0.05
CA GLU A 28 14.82 -17.09 0.99
C GLU A 28 14.64 -16.40 2.36
N ILE A 29 15.57 -15.52 2.75
CA ILE A 29 15.47 -14.75 4.01
C ILE A 29 14.23 -13.85 3.98
N PHE A 30 13.94 -13.20 2.84
CA PHE A 30 12.75 -12.36 2.69
C PHE A 30 11.48 -13.18 2.90
N ASP A 31 11.38 -14.35 2.29
CA ASP A 31 10.20 -15.22 2.40
C ASP A 31 10.01 -15.73 3.83
N GLU A 32 11.09 -16.17 4.50
CA GLU A 32 11.05 -16.55 5.92
C GLU A 32 10.57 -15.40 6.81
N CYS A 33 11.09 -14.18 6.59
CA CYS A 33 10.67 -12.98 7.31
C CYS A 33 9.20 -12.65 7.04
N ALA A 34 8.75 -12.75 5.79
CA ALA A 34 7.37 -12.45 5.40
C ALA A 34 6.36 -13.38 6.10
N VAL A 35 6.68 -14.68 6.18
CA VAL A 35 5.84 -15.65 6.92
C VAL A 35 5.72 -15.27 8.40
N TYR A 36 6.85 -14.95 9.04
CA TYR A 36 6.85 -14.53 10.44
C TYR A 36 6.10 -13.23 10.65
N GLU A 37 6.31 -12.24 9.78
CA GLU A 37 5.67 -10.93 9.83
C GLU A 37 4.14 -11.05 9.68
N CYS A 38 3.66 -11.85 8.73
CA CYS A 38 2.23 -12.12 8.56
C CYS A 38 1.61 -12.77 9.79
N ALA A 39 2.27 -13.76 10.40
CA ALA A 39 1.81 -14.42 11.61
C ALA A 39 1.74 -13.43 12.79
N TYR A 40 2.82 -12.67 13.00
CA TYR A 40 2.89 -11.65 14.04
C TYR A 40 1.81 -10.57 13.87
N LEU A 41 1.64 -10.06 12.64
CA LEU A 41 0.64 -9.05 12.31
C LEU A 41 -0.78 -9.56 12.55
N THR A 42 -1.06 -10.82 12.21
CA THR A 42 -2.37 -11.43 12.45
C THR A 42 -2.70 -11.52 13.94
N GLU A 43 -1.71 -11.85 14.78
CA GLU A 43 -1.90 -12.03 16.23
C GLU A 43 -1.94 -10.70 17.00
N HIS A 44 -1.05 -9.77 16.65
CA HIS A 44 -0.83 -8.55 17.43
C HIS A 44 -1.35 -7.28 16.76
N GLY A 45 -1.66 -7.33 15.46
CA GLY A 45 -1.98 -6.13 14.68
C GLY A 45 -0.80 -5.19 14.52
N ALA A 46 -1.10 -3.98 14.09
CA ALA A 46 -0.17 -2.88 13.95
C ALA A 46 -0.76 -1.60 14.55
N ARG A 47 0.09 -0.64 14.91
CA ARG A 47 -0.39 0.67 15.32
C ARG A 47 -0.91 1.44 14.11
N LEU A 48 -2.21 1.66 14.07
CA LEU A 48 -2.84 2.48 13.04
C LEU A 48 -2.63 3.97 13.28
N TYR A 49 -2.61 4.74 12.20
CA TYR A 49 -2.76 6.19 12.30
C TYR A 49 -4.14 6.54 12.88
N PRO A 50 -4.26 7.67 13.60
CA PRO A 50 -5.55 8.09 14.16
C PRO A 50 -6.64 8.17 13.09
N GLN A 51 -7.85 7.74 13.44
CA GLN A 51 -9.05 7.83 12.62
C GLN A 51 -9.02 7.04 11.29
N VAL A 52 -8.08 6.10 11.10
CA VAL A 52 -8.05 5.27 9.88
C VAL A 52 -9.33 4.44 9.73
N CYS A 53 -9.76 3.77 10.80
CA CYS A 53 -10.93 2.90 10.73
C CYS A 53 -12.22 3.68 10.43
N GLU A 54 -12.39 4.85 11.07
CA GLU A 54 -13.51 5.75 10.85
C GLU A 54 -13.50 6.32 9.42
N THR A 55 -12.33 6.67 8.93
CA THR A 55 -12.14 7.17 7.56
C THR A 55 -12.49 6.10 6.53
N LEU A 56 -12.00 4.86 6.70
CA LEU A 56 -12.34 3.75 5.82
C LEU A 56 -13.84 3.44 5.85
N ALA A 57 -14.45 3.44 7.04
CA ALA A 57 -15.89 3.23 7.20
C ALA A 57 -16.68 4.27 6.41
N ARG A 58 -16.40 5.56 6.62
CA ARG A 58 -17.08 6.67 5.93
C ARG A 58 -16.90 6.59 4.42
N LEU A 59 -15.67 6.41 3.94
CA LEU A 59 -15.40 6.36 2.50
C LEU A 59 -16.07 5.15 1.85
N SER A 60 -16.12 3.99 2.51
CA SER A 60 -16.71 2.77 1.96
C SER A 60 -18.23 2.87 1.71
N GLU A 61 -18.92 3.85 2.32
CA GLU A 61 -20.34 4.11 2.08
C GLU A 61 -20.63 4.66 0.68
N THR A 62 -19.66 5.40 0.11
CA THR A 62 -19.85 6.11 -1.17
C THR A 62 -18.81 5.73 -2.24
N HIS A 63 -17.68 5.17 -1.83
CA HIS A 63 -16.57 4.83 -2.72
C HIS A 63 -16.12 3.38 -2.49
N PRO A 64 -15.94 2.57 -3.54
CA PRO A 64 -15.29 1.27 -3.41
C PRO A 64 -13.80 1.48 -3.10
N LEU A 65 -13.30 0.82 -2.05
CA LEU A 65 -11.92 0.96 -1.60
C LEU A 65 -11.09 -0.25 -2.02
N PHE A 66 -9.83 0.01 -2.36
CA PHE A 66 -8.87 -0.97 -2.86
C PHE A 66 -7.51 -0.79 -2.19
N ILE A 67 -6.72 -1.86 -2.14
CA ILE A 67 -5.32 -1.78 -1.69
C ILE A 67 -4.41 -2.30 -2.80
N VAL A 68 -3.34 -1.54 -3.11
CA VAL A 68 -2.22 -2.02 -3.94
C VAL A 68 -0.91 -1.78 -3.21
N SER A 69 -0.14 -2.84 -2.96
CA SER A 69 1.07 -2.78 -2.14
C SER A 69 2.25 -3.51 -2.79
N ASN A 70 3.48 -3.13 -2.39
CA ASN A 70 4.71 -3.87 -2.72
C ASN A 70 5.07 -4.94 -1.67
N CYS A 71 4.13 -5.34 -0.84
CA CYS A 71 4.34 -6.36 0.20
C CYS A 71 4.35 -7.78 -0.36
N ALA A 72 4.80 -8.72 0.47
CA ALA A 72 4.65 -10.15 0.24
C ALA A 72 3.16 -10.56 0.22
N ASP A 73 2.84 -11.69 -0.43
CA ASP A 73 1.50 -12.26 -0.36
C ASP A 73 1.18 -12.68 1.08
N GLY A 74 -0.09 -12.48 1.49
CA GLY A 74 -0.54 -12.72 2.86
C GLY A 74 -0.52 -11.49 3.76
N TYR A 75 0.35 -10.51 3.50
CA TYR A 75 0.48 -9.32 4.37
C TYR A 75 -0.79 -8.48 4.44
N ILE A 76 -1.42 -8.18 3.29
CA ILE A 76 -2.67 -7.43 3.24
C ILE A 76 -3.78 -8.18 3.98
N GLN A 77 -3.88 -9.48 3.75
CA GLN A 77 -4.89 -10.34 4.40
C GLN A 77 -4.71 -10.34 5.92
N SER A 78 -3.47 -10.50 6.40
CA SER A 78 -3.13 -10.45 7.83
C SER A 78 -3.48 -9.10 8.46
N PHE A 79 -3.15 -8.00 7.78
CA PHE A 79 -3.49 -6.64 8.21
C PHE A 79 -5.01 -6.44 8.32
N LEU A 80 -5.74 -6.81 7.27
CA LEU A 80 -7.20 -6.65 7.22
C LEU A 80 -7.90 -7.47 8.30
N ALA A 81 -7.43 -8.70 8.56
CA ALA A 81 -7.96 -9.58 9.59
C ALA A 81 -7.71 -9.03 10.99
N ALA A 82 -6.46 -8.63 11.28
CA ALA A 82 -6.06 -8.11 12.59
C ALA A 82 -6.84 -6.86 13.00
N HIS A 83 -7.19 -6.01 12.04
CA HIS A 83 -7.88 -4.73 12.30
C HIS A 83 -9.38 -4.75 12.01
N GLY A 84 -9.94 -5.86 11.53
CA GLY A 84 -11.36 -5.98 11.20
C GLY A 84 -11.80 -5.04 10.06
N THR A 85 -10.87 -4.64 9.19
CA THR A 85 -11.10 -3.66 8.12
C THR A 85 -11.41 -4.29 6.77
N ALA A 86 -11.37 -5.61 6.65
CA ALA A 86 -11.67 -6.34 5.41
C ALA A 86 -13.04 -5.98 4.82
N LYS A 87 -14.03 -5.70 5.66
CA LYS A 87 -15.40 -5.30 5.25
C LYS A 87 -15.46 -3.99 4.46
N TYR A 88 -14.44 -3.14 4.55
CA TYR A 88 -14.37 -1.86 3.84
C TYR A 88 -13.63 -1.97 2.51
N ILE A 89 -12.83 -3.01 2.32
CA ILE A 89 -11.96 -3.18 1.14
C ILE A 89 -12.63 -4.15 0.16
N ARG A 90 -12.90 -3.66 -1.04
CA ARG A 90 -13.56 -4.45 -2.08
C ARG A 90 -12.62 -5.44 -2.75
N ASP A 91 -11.36 -5.04 -2.98
CA ASP A 91 -10.38 -5.86 -3.66
C ASP A 91 -8.96 -5.34 -3.38
N PHE A 92 -7.95 -6.18 -3.59
CA PHE A 92 -6.57 -5.80 -3.37
C PHE A 92 -5.60 -6.59 -4.25
N GLU A 93 -4.41 -6.02 -4.44
CA GLU A 93 -3.32 -6.69 -5.14
C GLU A 93 -1.97 -6.32 -4.53
N CYS A 94 -0.99 -7.22 -4.68
CA CYS A 94 0.38 -6.97 -4.24
C CYS A 94 1.41 -7.63 -5.16
N ILE A 95 2.64 -7.12 -5.11
CA ILE A 95 3.75 -7.64 -5.89
C ILE A 95 4.06 -9.11 -5.52
N GLY A 96 3.95 -9.47 -4.24
CA GLY A 96 4.21 -10.83 -3.76
C GLY A 96 3.27 -11.88 -4.37
N ARG A 97 2.06 -11.48 -4.79
CA ARG A 97 1.08 -12.36 -5.44
C ARG A 97 1.21 -12.39 -6.96
N THR A 98 1.48 -11.26 -7.56
CA THR A 98 1.47 -11.14 -9.03
C THR A 98 2.85 -11.20 -9.66
N GLY A 99 3.91 -10.91 -8.92
CA GLY A 99 5.25 -10.67 -9.46
C GLY A 99 5.36 -9.40 -10.31
N LYS A 100 4.30 -8.58 -10.38
CA LYS A 100 4.23 -7.40 -11.23
C LYS A 100 4.53 -6.11 -10.45
N PRO A 101 5.11 -5.09 -11.11
CA PRO A 101 5.34 -3.80 -10.47
C PRO A 101 4.01 -3.14 -10.05
N LYS A 102 4.08 -2.25 -9.06
CA LYS A 102 2.92 -1.58 -8.49
C LYS A 102 2.03 -0.89 -9.53
N SER A 103 2.61 -0.24 -10.54
CA SER A 103 1.85 0.41 -11.61
C SER A 103 0.99 -0.56 -12.42
N GLU A 104 1.47 -1.78 -12.67
CA GLU A 104 0.69 -2.83 -13.34
C GLU A 104 -0.40 -3.39 -12.42
N ASN A 105 -0.10 -3.54 -11.12
CA ASN A 105 -1.10 -3.96 -10.14
C ASN A 105 -2.21 -2.92 -9.97
N ILE A 106 -1.90 -1.62 -10.06
CA ILE A 106 -2.91 -0.55 -10.08
C ILE A 106 -3.81 -0.72 -11.32
N ARG A 107 -3.23 -0.90 -12.52
CA ARG A 107 -4.02 -1.13 -13.74
C ARG A 107 -4.87 -2.39 -13.65
N LEU A 108 -4.32 -3.47 -13.09
CA LEU A 108 -5.04 -4.72 -12.90
C LEU A 108 -6.29 -4.54 -12.01
N ILE A 109 -6.18 -3.80 -10.90
CA ILE A 109 -7.31 -3.48 -10.03
C ILE A 109 -8.35 -2.62 -10.80
N ILE A 110 -7.91 -1.63 -11.55
CA ILE A 110 -8.80 -0.76 -12.36
C ILE A 110 -9.59 -1.58 -13.36
N GLU A 111 -8.92 -2.40 -14.16
CA GLU A 111 -9.53 -3.21 -15.22
C GLU A 111 -10.49 -4.24 -14.63
N ARG A 112 -10.03 -5.00 -13.63
CA ARG A 112 -10.80 -6.08 -12.99
C ARG A 112 -12.08 -5.58 -12.32
N ASN A 113 -12.07 -4.35 -11.81
CA ASN A 113 -13.20 -3.75 -11.13
C ASN A 113 -13.95 -2.69 -11.96
N GLY A 114 -13.54 -2.43 -13.19
CA GLY A 114 -14.20 -1.48 -14.09
C GLY A 114 -14.19 -0.04 -13.57
N LEU A 115 -13.12 0.40 -12.89
CA LEU A 115 -13.04 1.72 -12.28
C LEU A 115 -12.96 2.82 -13.33
N LYS A 116 -13.74 3.90 -13.16
CA LYS A 116 -13.81 5.00 -14.12
C LYS A 116 -12.98 6.22 -13.74
N ALA A 117 -12.92 6.54 -12.46
CA ALA A 117 -12.21 7.69 -11.93
C ALA A 117 -11.47 7.32 -10.63
N PRO A 118 -10.49 6.40 -10.69
CA PRO A 118 -9.72 6.03 -9.51
C PRO A 118 -8.78 7.17 -9.09
N VAL A 119 -8.52 7.25 -7.78
CA VAL A 119 -7.49 8.10 -7.17
C VAL A 119 -6.60 7.19 -6.33
N TYR A 120 -5.30 7.37 -6.41
CA TYR A 120 -4.33 6.63 -5.59
C TYR A 120 -3.82 7.49 -4.43
N VAL A 121 -3.88 6.95 -3.22
CA VAL A 121 -3.34 7.59 -2.02
C VAL A 121 -2.11 6.84 -1.58
N GLY A 122 -1.00 7.52 -1.45
CA GLY A 122 0.28 6.91 -1.06
C GLY A 122 1.19 7.89 -0.34
N ASP A 123 2.26 7.39 0.25
CA ASP A 123 3.12 8.18 1.13
C ASP A 123 4.59 8.22 0.69
N THR A 124 4.92 7.63 -0.45
CA THR A 124 6.29 7.61 -0.98
C THR A 124 6.37 8.10 -2.43
N GLN A 125 7.59 8.49 -2.85
CA GLN A 125 7.86 8.79 -4.26
C GLN A 125 7.55 7.59 -5.17
N TRP A 126 7.82 6.37 -4.71
CA TRP A 126 7.47 5.13 -5.43
C TRP A 126 5.97 4.98 -5.70
N ASP A 127 5.12 5.43 -4.76
CA ASP A 127 3.67 5.44 -4.94
C ASP A 127 3.24 6.45 -5.99
N PHE A 128 3.81 7.64 -5.95
CA PHE A 128 3.58 8.69 -6.94
C PHE A 128 3.99 8.25 -8.35
N ASP A 129 5.18 7.69 -8.48
CA ASP A 129 5.70 7.21 -9.77
C ASP A 129 4.83 6.07 -10.33
N ALA A 130 4.40 5.15 -9.46
CA ALA A 130 3.52 4.05 -9.85
C ALA A 130 2.13 4.52 -10.27
N ALA A 131 1.52 5.46 -9.54
CA ALA A 131 0.24 6.06 -9.88
C ALA A 131 0.33 6.83 -11.21
N THR A 132 1.39 7.63 -11.38
CA THR A 132 1.67 8.38 -12.62
C THR A 132 1.82 7.43 -13.81
N ALA A 133 2.62 6.37 -13.66
CA ALA A 133 2.81 5.36 -14.69
C ALA A 133 1.51 4.60 -15.02
N ALA A 134 0.61 4.46 -14.06
CA ALA A 134 -0.72 3.86 -14.26
C ALA A 134 -1.75 4.83 -14.85
N GLY A 135 -1.43 6.14 -14.93
CA GLY A 135 -2.34 7.18 -15.40
C GLY A 135 -3.43 7.55 -14.37
N VAL A 136 -3.12 7.42 -13.07
CA VAL A 136 -4.06 7.66 -11.98
C VAL A 136 -3.65 8.92 -11.20
N PRO A 137 -4.59 9.85 -10.91
CA PRO A 137 -4.35 10.96 -10.00
C PRO A 137 -3.84 10.48 -8.64
N PHE A 138 -2.93 11.26 -8.04
CA PHE A 138 -2.27 10.92 -6.79
C PHE A 138 -2.55 11.94 -5.69
N ILE A 139 -2.78 11.44 -4.47
CA ILE A 139 -2.87 12.23 -3.24
C ILE A 139 -1.75 11.77 -2.30
N PHE A 140 -0.93 12.71 -1.87
CA PHE A 140 0.17 12.43 -0.95
C PHE A 140 -0.31 12.35 0.50
N ALA A 141 -0.10 11.21 1.14
CA ALA A 141 -0.34 10.98 2.57
C ALA A 141 0.89 11.47 3.38
N ALA A 142 0.93 12.77 3.68
CA ALA A 142 2.09 13.44 4.29
C ALA A 142 2.39 13.01 5.74
N TYR A 143 1.52 12.20 6.34
CA TYR A 143 1.74 11.58 7.64
C TYR A 143 2.54 10.26 7.57
N GLY A 144 2.85 9.79 6.37
CA GLY A 144 3.61 8.55 6.14
C GLY A 144 5.13 8.73 6.21
N PHE A 145 5.85 7.94 5.42
CA PHE A 145 7.32 7.80 5.55
C PHE A 145 8.13 8.63 4.56
N GLY A 146 7.53 9.05 3.44
CA GLY A 146 8.23 9.70 2.36
C GLY A 146 7.96 11.20 2.26
N HIS A 147 8.43 11.77 1.17
CA HIS A 147 8.19 13.15 0.79
C HIS A 147 7.89 13.22 -0.71
N VAL A 148 6.77 13.87 -1.07
CA VAL A 148 6.36 14.10 -2.46
C VAL A 148 5.94 15.56 -2.60
N GLU A 149 6.49 16.24 -3.59
CA GLU A 149 6.20 17.66 -3.85
C GLU A 149 5.15 17.83 -4.95
N ASN A 150 4.54 19.03 -4.98
CA ASN A 150 3.65 19.48 -6.05
C ASN A 150 2.44 18.56 -6.32
N THR A 151 1.92 17.91 -5.27
CA THR A 151 0.71 17.09 -5.35
C THR A 151 -0.32 17.51 -4.30
N PRO A 152 -1.62 17.26 -4.52
CA PRO A 152 -2.60 17.32 -3.43
C PRO A 152 -2.13 16.46 -2.26
N ARG A 153 -2.33 16.93 -1.02
CA ARG A 153 -1.85 16.21 0.16
C ARG A 153 -2.84 16.25 1.29
N ILE A 154 -2.72 15.25 2.16
CA ILE A 154 -3.44 15.17 3.43
C ILE A 154 -2.44 15.00 4.57
N ALA A 155 -2.65 15.71 5.68
CA ALA A 155 -1.83 15.63 6.89
C ALA A 155 -2.34 14.53 7.87
N ALA A 156 -3.55 14.04 7.66
CA ALA A 156 -4.16 12.96 8.45
C ALA A 156 -5.17 12.17 7.60
N PRO A 157 -5.42 10.89 7.91
CA PRO A 157 -6.41 10.08 7.20
C PRO A 157 -7.80 10.74 7.14
N ALA A 158 -8.22 11.40 8.21
CA ALA A 158 -9.52 12.04 8.32
C ALA A 158 -9.79 13.19 7.32
N GLU A 159 -8.75 13.71 6.67
CA GLU A 159 -8.89 14.77 5.65
C GLU A 159 -9.29 14.20 4.27
N LEU A 160 -9.04 12.90 4.04
CA LEU A 160 -9.26 12.28 2.73
C LEU A 160 -10.71 12.38 2.23
N PRO A 161 -11.76 12.14 3.05
CA PRO A 161 -13.14 12.24 2.57
C PRO A 161 -13.47 13.61 1.98
N ALA A 162 -13.05 14.69 2.64
CA ALA A 162 -13.32 16.05 2.15
C ALA A 162 -12.62 16.34 0.81
N LEU A 163 -11.45 15.76 0.59
CA LEU A 163 -10.69 15.98 -0.64
C LEU A 163 -11.31 15.23 -1.83
N VAL A 164 -11.73 13.98 -1.64
CA VAL A 164 -12.32 13.18 -2.73
C VAL A 164 -13.77 13.54 -3.02
N GLU A 165 -14.55 13.99 -2.03
CA GLU A 165 -15.93 14.45 -2.19
C GLU A 165 -16.01 15.80 -2.94
N ASN A 166 -14.97 16.62 -2.87
CA ASN A 166 -14.91 17.94 -3.55
C ASN A 166 -14.27 17.88 -4.96
N GLY A 167 -13.98 16.70 -5.50
CA GLY A 167 -13.52 16.51 -6.87
C GLY A 167 -12.03 16.76 -7.04
N ALA A 168 -11.21 15.98 -6.33
CA ALA A 168 -9.78 15.88 -6.63
C ALA A 168 -9.51 15.17 -7.95
#